data_1b69517c4ff360b233d784f730c1744e
#
_entry.id   1b69517c4ff360b233d784f730c1744e
#
_cell.length_a   1.000
_cell.length_b   1.000
_cell.length_c   1.000
_cell.angle_alpha   90.00
_cell.angle_beta   90.00
_cell.angle_gamma   90.00
#
_symmetry.space_group_name_H-M   'P 1'
#
loop_
_entity.id
_entity.type
_entity.pdbx_description
1 polymer ?
#
loop_
_entity_poly.entity_id
_entity_poly.type
_entity_poly.pdbx_seq_one_letter_code
_entity_poly.pdbx_strand_id
1 'polypeptide(L)'
;MIRPFLASVTRISDLSATNITTTKLARANWNTGDYVVGKVLDTRGHLSAIELSGGRMIEVMEGDLVVGALGTRVATLEAVGDWRAIDDSGEFNALTAAGLFGKTTSLSPFLASPMHLQYHGHVMRNQAKVTMRGSLPEIEITGFDIPVILIVGTSMSSGKTMSGRVIVHLLSQMGLNVVGAKLTGAARYRDMLSFGDAGASAIYDFVDAGLPSSAVDEATYREALPYLLSLIARDKPDVVVAEAGASPLEPYNGAIAKEMIRDHVKFKLLCAQDPYAVVGVQTAFQRSPDLVAGGAANTDAAIALVKKLSGLPALNLMDPSSHAQLEKMLRKALDL
;
A
#
# COMPACT_ATOMS: atom_id res chain seq x y z
N MET A 1 19.63 -27.28 -6.31
CA MET A 1 18.23 -26.81 -6.37
C MET A 1 18.25 -25.33 -6.02
N ILE A 2 17.83 -24.46 -6.93
CA ILE A 2 17.77 -23.02 -6.69
C ILE A 2 16.61 -22.75 -5.74
N ARG A 3 16.89 -22.12 -4.58
CA ARG A 3 15.84 -21.76 -3.61
C ARG A 3 15.17 -20.44 -4.07
N PRO A 4 13.84 -20.38 -4.17
CA PRO A 4 13.17 -19.15 -4.56
C PRO A 4 13.22 -18.10 -3.45
N PHE A 5 13.29 -16.83 -3.82
CA PHE A 5 13.09 -15.69 -2.94
C PHE A 5 11.60 -15.46 -2.73
N LEU A 6 11.21 -15.28 -1.49
CA LEU A 6 9.81 -15.00 -1.11
C LEU A 6 9.61 -13.49 -0.99
N ALA A 7 8.89 -12.90 -1.95
CA ALA A 7 8.57 -11.49 -1.90
C ALA A 7 7.56 -11.17 -0.77
N SER A 8 7.49 -9.91 -0.34
CA SER A 8 6.77 -9.53 0.89
C SER A 8 5.26 -9.78 0.86
N VAL A 9 4.63 -9.90 -0.31
CA VAL A 9 3.23 -10.35 -0.42
C VAL A 9 3.02 -11.77 0.12
N THR A 10 4.09 -12.58 0.28
CA THR A 10 4.00 -13.94 0.83
C THR A 10 4.00 -13.97 2.35
N ARG A 11 4.21 -12.84 3.05
CA ARG A 11 4.36 -12.76 4.51
C ARG A 11 3.18 -13.31 5.30
N ILE A 12 1.98 -13.30 4.70
CA ILE A 12 0.74 -13.81 5.30
C ILE A 12 0.56 -15.33 5.14
N SER A 13 1.49 -15.99 4.46
CA SER A 13 1.45 -17.43 4.20
C SER A 13 2.52 -18.17 5.04
N ASP A 14 2.38 -19.46 5.13
CA ASP A 14 3.37 -20.38 5.71
C ASP A 14 4.38 -20.90 4.67
N LEU A 15 4.49 -20.22 3.51
CA LEU A 15 5.46 -20.55 2.47
C LEU A 15 6.89 -20.37 2.97
N SER A 16 7.73 -21.32 2.66
CA SER A 16 9.18 -21.26 2.88
C SER A 16 9.93 -21.68 1.63
N ALA A 17 11.14 -21.19 1.44
CA ALA A 17 11.96 -21.50 0.28
C ALA A 17 12.24 -23.02 0.10
N THR A 18 11.97 -23.82 1.12
CA THR A 18 12.20 -25.28 1.13
C THR A 18 10.93 -26.10 0.84
N ASN A 19 9.74 -25.48 0.89
CA ASN A 19 8.46 -26.19 0.72
C ASN A 19 7.68 -25.78 -0.55
N ILE A 20 8.34 -25.15 -1.52
CA ILE A 20 7.71 -24.70 -2.77
C ILE A 20 7.66 -25.86 -3.78
N THR A 21 6.45 -26.24 -4.13
CA THR A 21 6.17 -27.12 -5.28
C THR A 21 5.41 -26.31 -6.32
N THR A 22 5.75 -26.44 -7.59
CA THR A 22 5.13 -25.66 -8.67
C THR A 22 4.52 -26.57 -9.74
N THR A 23 3.40 -26.10 -10.32
CA THR A 23 2.79 -26.69 -11.51
C THR A 23 2.37 -25.60 -12.48
N LYS A 24 2.68 -25.78 -13.75
CA LYS A 24 2.18 -24.89 -14.81
C LYS A 24 0.69 -25.14 -15.01
N LEU A 25 -0.09 -24.09 -14.87
CA LEU A 25 -1.54 -24.14 -15.07
C LEU A 25 -1.95 -23.40 -16.34
N ALA A 26 -3.02 -23.85 -16.98
CA ALA A 26 -3.63 -23.14 -18.08
C ALA A 26 -4.15 -21.77 -17.61
N ARG A 27 -4.06 -20.76 -18.47
CA ARG A 27 -4.45 -19.36 -18.17
C ARG A 27 -5.86 -19.22 -17.58
N ALA A 28 -6.80 -20.02 -18.05
CA ALA A 28 -8.18 -20.02 -17.54
C ALA A 28 -8.30 -20.33 -16.04
N ASN A 29 -7.25 -20.90 -15.44
CA ASN A 29 -7.22 -21.26 -14.02
C ASN A 29 -6.46 -20.23 -13.15
N TRP A 30 -6.03 -19.12 -13.73
CA TRP A 30 -5.31 -18.08 -13.02
C TRP A 30 -6.28 -17.10 -12.38
N ASN A 31 -5.95 -16.63 -11.18
CA ASN A 31 -6.76 -15.64 -10.46
C ASN A 31 -5.90 -14.61 -9.76
N THR A 32 -6.48 -13.46 -9.47
CA THR A 32 -5.87 -12.45 -8.58
C THR A 32 -5.55 -13.07 -7.22
N GLY A 33 -4.34 -12.83 -6.71
CA GLY A 33 -3.89 -13.37 -5.44
C GLY A 33 -3.36 -14.81 -5.49
N ASP A 34 -3.31 -15.45 -6.67
CA ASP A 34 -2.61 -16.73 -6.83
C ASP A 34 -1.10 -16.51 -6.62
N TYR A 35 -0.47 -17.33 -5.77
CA TYR A 35 0.98 -17.31 -5.65
C TYR A 35 1.63 -18.05 -6.83
N VAL A 36 2.52 -17.34 -7.51
CA VAL A 36 3.26 -17.87 -8.66
C VAL A 36 4.76 -17.67 -8.48
N VAL A 37 5.53 -18.53 -9.13
CA VAL A 37 6.98 -18.42 -9.23
C VAL A 37 7.31 -17.82 -10.58
N GLY A 38 8.07 -16.71 -10.57
CA GLY A 38 8.70 -16.11 -11.74
C GLY A 38 10.19 -16.38 -11.74
N LYS A 39 10.75 -16.75 -12.93
CA LYS A 39 12.18 -16.81 -13.15
C LYS A 39 12.66 -15.48 -13.72
N VAL A 40 13.66 -14.87 -13.11
CA VAL A 40 14.26 -13.61 -13.57
C VAL A 40 14.94 -13.83 -14.93
N LEU A 41 14.50 -13.05 -15.93
CA LEU A 41 15.03 -13.12 -17.29
C LEU A 41 16.20 -12.18 -17.50
N ASP A 42 16.08 -10.92 -17.06
CA ASP A 42 17.09 -9.90 -17.22
C ASP A 42 16.97 -8.85 -16.10
N THR A 43 18.12 -8.38 -15.63
CA THR A 43 18.24 -7.29 -14.65
C THR A 43 18.92 -6.04 -15.20
N ARG A 44 19.44 -6.08 -16.44
CA ARG A 44 20.13 -4.94 -17.07
C ARG A 44 19.13 -3.87 -17.51
N GLY A 45 19.26 -2.66 -16.93
CA GLY A 45 18.34 -1.56 -17.22
C GLY A 45 16.95 -1.70 -16.57
N HIS A 46 16.77 -2.72 -15.71
CA HIS A 46 15.54 -2.99 -14.97
C HIS A 46 15.74 -2.82 -13.47
N LEU A 47 14.63 -2.65 -12.73
CA LEU A 47 14.65 -2.77 -11.28
C LEU A 47 14.93 -4.23 -10.92
N SER A 48 16.00 -4.46 -10.15
CA SER A 48 16.45 -5.80 -9.74
C SER A 48 16.16 -6.11 -8.27
N ALA A 49 15.59 -5.14 -7.54
CA ALA A 49 15.36 -5.29 -6.10
C ALA A 49 14.02 -5.94 -5.79
N ILE A 50 14.04 -6.93 -4.89
CA ILE A 50 12.85 -7.57 -4.29
C ILE A 50 12.84 -7.30 -2.79
N GLU A 51 11.67 -6.96 -2.28
CA GLU A 51 11.37 -6.83 -0.86
C GLU A 51 10.96 -8.20 -0.33
N LEU A 52 11.76 -8.78 0.57
CA LEU A 52 11.48 -10.07 1.19
C LEU A 52 10.36 -9.96 2.25
N SER A 53 9.83 -11.09 2.66
CA SER A 53 8.74 -11.20 3.67
C SER A 53 9.03 -10.45 4.97
N GLY A 54 10.30 -10.31 5.37
CA GLY A 54 10.74 -9.48 6.53
C GLY A 54 11.03 -8.02 6.19
N GLY A 55 10.74 -7.55 4.98
CA GLY A 55 10.97 -6.15 4.56
C GLY A 55 12.39 -5.83 4.08
N ARG A 56 13.33 -6.78 4.22
CA ARG A 56 14.71 -6.58 3.71
C ARG A 56 14.70 -6.55 2.19
N MET A 57 15.32 -5.52 1.60
CA MET A 57 15.55 -5.45 0.16
C MET A 57 16.75 -6.30 -0.23
N ILE A 58 16.62 -7.05 -1.30
CA ILE A 58 17.72 -7.79 -1.94
C ILE A 58 17.73 -7.51 -3.42
N GLU A 59 18.91 -7.60 -4.04
CA GLU A 59 19.03 -7.66 -5.49
C GLU A 59 19.01 -9.12 -5.94
N VAL A 60 18.30 -9.39 -7.04
CA VAL A 60 18.23 -10.69 -7.68
C VAL A 60 19.03 -10.68 -8.98
N MET A 61 19.43 -11.86 -9.42
CA MET A 61 20.20 -12.07 -10.65
C MET A 61 19.37 -12.83 -11.68
N GLU A 62 19.81 -12.77 -12.94
CA GLU A 62 19.26 -13.60 -14.01
C GLU A 62 19.28 -15.08 -13.63
N GLY A 63 18.16 -15.76 -13.82
CA GLY A 63 17.97 -17.16 -13.45
C GLY A 63 17.42 -17.39 -12.06
N ASP A 64 17.42 -16.39 -11.16
CA ASP A 64 16.81 -16.51 -9.84
C ASP A 64 15.30 -16.75 -9.94
N LEU A 65 14.76 -17.42 -8.92
CA LEU A 65 13.33 -17.66 -8.78
C LEU A 65 12.77 -16.74 -7.71
N VAL A 66 11.66 -16.09 -8.02
CA VAL A 66 10.94 -15.21 -7.09
C VAL A 66 9.48 -15.64 -6.96
N VAL A 67 8.98 -15.76 -5.73
CA VAL A 67 7.58 -16.02 -5.43
C VAL A 67 6.89 -14.69 -5.17
N GLY A 68 5.80 -14.46 -5.87
CA GLY A 68 4.92 -13.30 -5.68
C GLY A 68 3.48 -13.68 -5.98
N ALA A 69 2.59 -12.70 -6.06
CA ALA A 69 1.16 -12.89 -6.29
C ALA A 69 0.68 -12.15 -7.54
N LEU A 70 -0.18 -12.79 -8.31
CA LEU A 70 -0.83 -12.18 -9.48
C LEU A 70 -1.75 -11.05 -9.05
N GLY A 71 -1.64 -9.88 -9.71
CA GLY A 71 -2.51 -8.74 -9.40
C GLY A 71 -2.38 -7.59 -10.39
N THR A 72 -2.99 -6.47 -10.04
CA THR A 72 -3.09 -5.28 -10.88
C THR A 72 -2.46 -4.07 -10.18
N ARG A 73 -1.72 -3.27 -10.92
CA ARG A 73 -1.22 -1.96 -10.51
C ARG A 73 -1.72 -0.89 -11.45
N VAL A 74 -2.27 0.20 -10.91
CA VAL A 74 -2.74 1.36 -11.71
C VAL A 74 -2.23 2.65 -11.05
N ALA A 75 -0.94 2.90 -11.14
CA ALA A 75 -0.34 4.11 -10.60
C ALA A 75 -0.29 5.18 -11.68
N THR A 76 -1.18 6.17 -11.60
CA THR A 76 -1.46 7.17 -12.65
C THR A 76 -0.23 7.90 -13.17
N LEU A 77 0.74 8.23 -12.30
CA LEU A 77 1.97 8.95 -12.67
C LEU A 77 3.20 8.05 -12.82
N GLU A 78 3.05 6.74 -12.62
CA GLU A 78 4.18 5.80 -12.56
C GLU A 78 4.05 4.67 -13.58
N ALA A 79 3.31 3.62 -13.22
CA ALA A 79 3.19 2.41 -14.02
C ALA A 79 1.82 1.76 -13.89
N VAL A 80 1.33 1.22 -14.99
CA VAL A 80 0.12 0.40 -15.07
C VAL A 80 0.52 -1.00 -15.52
N GLY A 81 -0.06 -2.01 -14.89
CA GLY A 81 0.12 -3.40 -15.27
C GLY A 81 -0.97 -4.30 -14.70
N ASP A 82 -1.23 -5.40 -15.39
CA ASP A 82 -2.27 -6.36 -15.03
C ASP A 82 -1.82 -7.78 -15.34
N TRP A 83 -2.09 -8.72 -14.43
CA TRP A 83 -1.79 -10.13 -14.65
C TRP A 83 -2.60 -10.72 -15.82
N ARG A 84 -3.79 -10.17 -16.10
CA ARG A 84 -4.63 -10.59 -17.22
C ARG A 84 -4.00 -10.29 -18.58
N ALA A 85 -3.08 -9.32 -18.64
CA ALA A 85 -2.35 -8.95 -19.84
C ALA A 85 -1.15 -9.87 -20.14
N ILE A 86 -0.80 -10.82 -19.25
CA ILE A 86 0.23 -11.82 -19.52
C ILE A 86 -0.27 -12.69 -20.67
N ASP A 87 0.44 -12.80 -21.76
CA ASP A 87 0.11 -13.61 -22.93
C ASP A 87 0.68 -15.04 -22.85
N ASP A 88 0.55 -15.81 -23.94
CA ASP A 88 0.99 -17.20 -24.00
C ASP A 88 2.52 -17.37 -23.92
N SER A 89 3.28 -16.29 -24.10
CA SER A 89 4.73 -16.33 -23.83
C SER A 89 5.03 -16.61 -22.35
N GLY A 90 4.08 -16.25 -21.47
CA GLY A 90 4.25 -16.34 -20.04
C GLY A 90 5.23 -15.31 -19.47
N GLU A 91 5.59 -14.28 -20.24
CA GLU A 91 6.45 -13.19 -19.78
C GLU A 91 5.64 -12.13 -19.05
N PHE A 92 6.17 -11.66 -17.91
CA PHE A 92 5.54 -10.65 -17.08
C PHE A 92 6.57 -9.84 -16.28
N ASN A 93 6.09 -8.97 -15.40
CA ASN A 93 6.93 -8.08 -14.61
C ASN A 93 6.61 -8.17 -13.12
N ALA A 94 7.60 -7.88 -12.28
CA ALA A 94 7.35 -7.48 -10.91
C ALA A 94 6.89 -6.02 -10.91
N LEU A 95 5.58 -5.79 -10.80
CA LEU A 95 4.96 -4.45 -10.81
C LEU A 95 5.34 -3.64 -9.56
N THR A 96 5.69 -4.32 -8.46
CA THR A 96 6.30 -3.74 -7.26
C THR A 96 7.38 -4.68 -6.73
N ALA A 97 8.33 -4.15 -5.99
CA ALA A 97 9.35 -4.96 -5.31
C ALA A 97 8.75 -5.94 -4.28
N ALA A 98 7.54 -5.68 -3.80
CA ALA A 98 6.81 -6.56 -2.88
C ALA A 98 6.35 -7.89 -3.51
N GLY A 99 6.52 -8.06 -4.83
CA GLY A 99 6.11 -9.26 -5.55
C GLY A 99 4.67 -9.22 -6.07
N LEU A 100 4.14 -8.05 -6.33
CA LEU A 100 2.92 -7.90 -7.13
C LEU A 100 3.27 -8.17 -8.59
N PHE A 101 2.72 -9.22 -9.18
CA PHE A 101 3.08 -9.70 -10.51
C PHE A 101 1.98 -9.45 -11.54
N GLY A 102 2.39 -8.98 -12.71
CA GLY A 102 1.54 -8.72 -13.87
C GLY A 102 2.36 -8.22 -15.05
N LYS A 103 1.76 -8.08 -16.22
CA LYS A 103 2.43 -7.49 -17.39
C LYS A 103 2.26 -5.98 -17.37
N THR A 104 3.36 -5.24 -17.47
CA THR A 104 3.34 -3.79 -17.60
C THR A 104 2.70 -3.41 -18.94
N THR A 105 1.66 -2.58 -18.89
CA THR A 105 0.91 -2.10 -20.06
C THR A 105 1.18 -0.63 -20.36
N SER A 106 1.61 0.14 -19.34
CA SER A 106 2.03 1.53 -19.48
C SER A 106 3.07 1.86 -18.44
N LEU A 107 4.10 2.60 -18.82
CA LEU A 107 5.20 2.99 -17.94
C LEU A 107 5.58 4.45 -18.22
N SER A 108 5.72 5.23 -17.14
CA SER A 108 6.27 6.58 -17.23
C SER A 108 7.72 6.53 -17.74
N PRO A 109 8.11 7.36 -18.72
CA PRO A 109 9.47 7.38 -19.24
C PRO A 109 10.53 7.83 -18.21
N PHE A 110 10.09 8.36 -17.07
CA PHE A 110 10.97 8.77 -15.96
C PHE A 110 11.30 7.62 -14.98
N LEU A 111 10.71 6.44 -15.18
CA LEU A 111 10.96 5.29 -14.34
C LEU A 111 11.79 4.23 -15.04
N ALA A 112 12.63 3.53 -14.28
CA ALA A 112 13.28 2.32 -14.76
C ALA A 112 12.23 1.23 -15.03
N SER A 113 12.49 0.39 -16.04
CA SER A 113 11.61 -0.74 -16.35
C SER A 113 11.47 -1.69 -15.17
N PRO A 114 10.27 -2.20 -14.87
CA PRO A 114 10.08 -3.24 -13.87
C PRO A 114 10.82 -4.51 -14.24
N MET A 115 11.24 -5.29 -13.23
CA MET A 115 11.92 -6.58 -13.40
C MET A 115 11.16 -7.49 -14.36
N HIS A 116 11.87 -8.11 -15.28
CA HIS A 116 11.32 -9.00 -16.30
C HIS A 116 11.40 -10.46 -15.84
N LEU A 117 10.27 -11.15 -15.88
CA LEU A 117 10.12 -12.49 -15.35
C LEU A 117 9.46 -13.42 -16.36
N GLN A 118 9.84 -14.71 -16.29
CA GLN A 118 9.18 -15.81 -17.00
C GLN A 118 8.34 -16.63 -16.03
N TYR A 119 7.11 -16.92 -16.38
CA TYR A 119 6.24 -17.81 -15.61
C TYR A 119 6.86 -19.21 -15.47
N HIS A 120 7.11 -19.61 -14.24
CA HIS A 120 7.65 -20.93 -13.89
C HIS A 120 6.55 -21.90 -13.46
N GLY A 121 5.53 -21.42 -12.74
CA GLY A 121 4.37 -22.20 -12.31
C GLY A 121 3.65 -21.56 -11.11
N HIS A 122 2.44 -22.04 -10.83
CA HIS A 122 1.70 -21.74 -9.60
C HIS A 122 2.30 -22.50 -8.43
N VAL A 123 2.33 -21.89 -7.26
CA VAL A 123 2.67 -22.59 -6.01
C VAL A 123 1.51 -23.51 -5.65
N MET A 124 1.84 -24.78 -5.43
CA MET A 124 0.86 -25.84 -5.16
C MET A 124 1.08 -26.45 -3.79
N ARG A 125 -0.02 -26.88 -3.15
CA ARG A 125 -0.03 -27.71 -1.95
C ARG A 125 -1.17 -28.72 -2.07
N ASN A 126 -0.88 -30.00 -1.89
CA ASN A 126 -1.88 -31.08 -1.98
C ASN A 126 -2.74 -30.99 -3.24
N GLN A 127 -2.11 -30.72 -4.39
CA GLN A 127 -2.73 -30.55 -5.72
C GLN A 127 -3.64 -29.31 -5.86
N ALA A 128 -3.77 -28.49 -4.82
CA ALA A 128 -4.49 -27.21 -4.88
C ALA A 128 -3.53 -26.02 -4.99
N LYS A 129 -4.00 -24.92 -5.60
CA LYS A 129 -3.25 -23.66 -5.64
C LYS A 129 -3.12 -23.09 -4.22
N VAL A 130 -1.93 -22.57 -3.90
CA VAL A 130 -1.76 -21.69 -2.73
C VAL A 130 -2.10 -20.27 -3.17
N THR A 131 -3.02 -19.64 -2.46
CA THR A 131 -3.49 -18.28 -2.77
C THR A 131 -3.35 -17.37 -1.55
N MET A 132 -3.29 -16.06 -1.76
CA MET A 132 -3.26 -15.10 -0.65
C MET A 132 -4.47 -15.29 0.26
N ARG A 133 -5.67 -15.32 -0.31
CA ARG A 133 -6.92 -15.46 0.44
C ARG A 133 -7.02 -16.81 1.19
N GLY A 134 -6.56 -17.90 0.57
CA GLY A 134 -6.51 -19.23 1.19
C GLY A 134 -5.45 -19.37 2.30
N SER A 135 -4.58 -18.37 2.46
CA SER A 135 -3.56 -18.33 3.52
C SER A 135 -4.02 -17.53 4.75
N LEU A 136 -5.18 -16.88 4.69
CA LEU A 136 -5.69 -16.10 5.82
C LEU A 136 -6.20 -17.01 6.93
N PRO A 137 -5.92 -16.69 8.20
CA PRO A 137 -6.59 -17.35 9.32
C PRO A 137 -8.08 -16.99 9.37
N GLU A 138 -8.89 -17.92 9.82
CA GLU A 138 -10.29 -17.61 10.13
C GLU A 138 -10.36 -16.71 11.36
N ILE A 139 -11.08 -15.61 11.25
CA ILE A 139 -11.34 -14.67 12.35
C ILE A 139 -12.81 -14.30 12.38
N GLU A 140 -13.31 -13.94 13.55
CA GLU A 140 -14.59 -13.29 13.68
C GLU A 140 -14.52 -11.86 13.14
N ILE A 141 -15.46 -11.50 12.28
CA ILE A 141 -15.60 -10.12 11.76
C ILE A 141 -16.33 -9.31 12.81
N THR A 142 -15.63 -8.31 13.37
CA THR A 142 -16.14 -7.45 14.44
C THR A 142 -16.45 -6.05 13.93
N GLY A 143 -17.24 -5.30 14.69
CA GLY A 143 -17.43 -3.86 14.43
C GLY A 143 -16.14 -3.09 14.62
N PHE A 144 -15.99 -2.00 13.88
CA PHE A 144 -14.87 -1.08 13.98
C PHE A 144 -15.35 0.23 14.58
N ASP A 145 -14.83 0.58 15.75
CA ASP A 145 -15.19 1.80 16.50
C ASP A 145 -13.93 2.45 17.10
N ILE A 146 -12.98 2.78 16.25
CA ILE A 146 -11.69 3.32 16.67
C ILE A 146 -11.45 4.65 15.93
N PRO A 147 -10.99 5.71 16.63
CA PRO A 147 -10.63 6.98 16.00
C PRO A 147 -9.59 6.80 14.89
N VAL A 148 -9.79 7.45 13.75
CA VAL A 148 -8.90 7.36 12.59
C VAL A 148 -8.34 8.71 12.22
N ILE A 149 -7.03 8.78 12.07
CA ILE A 149 -6.32 9.84 11.34
C ILE A 149 -6.14 9.35 9.91
N LEU A 150 -6.91 9.92 8.98
CA LEU A 150 -6.90 9.49 7.58
C LEU A 150 -5.94 10.32 6.75
N ILE A 151 -5.01 9.65 6.08
CA ILE A 151 -4.05 10.26 5.16
C ILE A 151 -4.44 9.90 3.73
N VAL A 152 -4.72 10.90 2.93
CA VAL A 152 -5.02 10.76 1.50
C VAL A 152 -3.97 11.50 0.67
N GLY A 153 -3.84 11.17 -0.60
CA GLY A 153 -2.90 11.85 -1.49
C GLY A 153 -3.47 12.15 -2.85
N THR A 154 -2.80 13.00 -3.60
CA THR A 154 -3.13 13.31 -5.00
C THR A 154 -2.62 12.24 -5.96
N SER A 155 -1.62 11.46 -5.54
CA SER A 155 -0.97 10.40 -6.33
C SER A 155 -0.12 9.50 -5.44
N MET A 156 0.45 8.43 -6.00
CA MET A 156 1.62 7.78 -5.39
C MET A 156 2.75 8.80 -5.23
N SER A 157 3.65 8.57 -4.27
CA SER A 157 4.83 9.45 -4.00
C SER A 157 4.50 10.89 -3.60
N SER A 158 3.25 11.20 -3.18
CA SER A 158 2.87 12.54 -2.69
C SER A 158 3.31 12.86 -1.26
N GLY A 159 4.01 11.94 -0.58
CA GLY A 159 4.52 12.14 0.78
C GLY A 159 3.64 11.55 1.90
N LYS A 160 2.62 10.75 1.57
CA LYS A 160 1.70 10.14 2.55
C LYS A 160 2.42 9.34 3.63
N THR A 161 3.23 8.38 3.23
CA THR A 161 3.93 7.47 4.16
C THR A 161 4.88 8.24 5.09
N MET A 162 5.61 9.23 4.56
CA MET A 162 6.50 10.06 5.40
C MET A 162 5.70 10.93 6.38
N SER A 163 4.59 11.52 5.94
CA SER A 163 3.70 12.29 6.82
C SER A 163 3.05 11.40 7.87
N GLY A 164 2.62 10.20 7.49
CA GLY A 164 2.07 9.20 8.41
C GLY A 164 3.07 8.78 9.48
N ARG A 165 4.32 8.56 9.09
CA ARG A 165 5.41 8.27 10.02
C ARG A 165 5.60 9.35 11.09
N VAL A 166 5.55 10.63 10.70
CA VAL A 166 5.62 11.75 11.65
C VAL A 166 4.42 11.75 12.60
N ILE A 167 3.21 11.52 12.09
CA ILE A 167 1.99 11.47 12.91
C ILE A 167 2.04 10.30 13.89
N VAL A 168 2.42 9.10 13.44
CA VAL A 168 2.60 7.92 14.31
C VAL A 168 3.58 8.24 15.42
N HIS A 169 4.74 8.82 15.09
CA HIS A 169 5.76 9.18 16.05
C HIS A 169 5.23 10.13 17.13
N LEU A 170 4.55 11.21 16.75
CA LEU A 170 4.00 12.18 17.70
C LEU A 170 2.92 11.55 18.60
N LEU A 171 1.99 10.77 18.03
CA LEU A 171 0.94 10.11 18.80
C LEU A 171 1.53 9.08 19.79
N SER A 172 2.51 8.30 19.35
CA SER A 172 3.24 7.38 20.22
C SER A 172 3.98 8.10 21.36
N GLN A 173 4.61 9.25 21.10
CA GLN A 173 5.23 10.07 22.13
C GLN A 173 4.21 10.66 23.13
N MET A 174 2.95 10.85 22.73
CA MET A 174 1.85 11.22 23.64
C MET A 174 1.38 10.05 24.51
N GLY A 175 1.95 8.85 24.36
CA GLY A 175 1.61 7.65 25.12
C GLY A 175 0.41 6.87 24.58
N LEU A 176 -0.05 7.16 23.36
CA LEU A 176 -1.17 6.46 22.76
C LEU A 176 -0.73 5.11 22.15
N ASN A 177 -1.61 4.11 22.23
CA ASN A 177 -1.50 2.87 21.50
C ASN A 177 -1.93 3.11 20.04
N VAL A 178 -0.95 3.24 19.14
CA VAL A 178 -1.15 3.60 17.73
C VAL A 178 -1.02 2.37 16.85
N VAL A 179 -2.01 2.11 16.01
CA VAL A 179 -1.88 1.13 14.92
C VAL A 179 -1.72 1.87 13.59
N GLY A 180 -0.72 1.46 12.80
CA GLY A 180 -0.53 1.92 11.44
C GLY A 180 -1.27 1.06 10.43
N ALA A 181 -2.01 1.67 9.50
CA ALA A 181 -2.74 0.91 8.50
C ALA A 181 -2.60 1.49 7.08
N LYS A 182 -2.53 0.62 6.07
CA LYS A 182 -2.66 1.01 4.67
C LYS A 182 -3.88 0.34 4.07
N LEU A 183 -4.93 1.11 3.87
CA LEU A 183 -6.22 0.57 3.45
C LEU A 183 -6.26 0.27 1.96
N THR A 184 -5.56 1.07 1.13
CA THR A 184 -5.59 0.95 -0.32
C THR A 184 -4.23 1.20 -0.97
N GLY A 185 -4.04 0.68 -2.19
CA GLY A 185 -2.83 0.87 -2.99
C GLY A 185 -2.29 -0.42 -3.59
N ALA A 186 -1.03 -0.42 -3.99
CA ALA A 186 -0.26 -1.58 -4.41
C ALA A 186 0.68 -2.03 -3.27
N ALA A 187 0.91 -3.34 -3.14
CA ALA A 187 1.74 -3.91 -2.07
C ALA A 187 3.14 -3.31 -2.03
N ARG A 188 3.54 -2.88 -0.83
CA ARG A 188 4.87 -2.38 -0.48
C ARG A 188 5.00 -2.39 1.04
N TYR A 189 5.54 -3.46 1.59
CA TYR A 189 5.54 -3.68 3.04
C TYR A 189 6.41 -2.69 3.81
N ARG A 190 7.52 -2.23 3.20
CA ARG A 190 8.39 -1.21 3.82
C ARG A 190 7.66 0.10 4.16
N ASP A 191 6.55 0.42 3.48
CA ASP A 191 5.75 1.59 3.84
C ASP A 191 5.15 1.41 5.24
N MET A 192 4.62 0.21 5.52
CA MET A 192 4.08 -0.12 6.85
C MET A 192 5.16 -0.32 7.90
N LEU A 193 6.27 -0.96 7.56
CA LEU A 193 7.41 -1.09 8.46
C LEU A 193 7.88 0.28 8.97
N SER A 194 7.82 1.32 8.13
CA SER A 194 8.19 2.68 8.54
C SER A 194 7.26 3.27 9.62
N PHE A 195 6.00 2.81 9.70
CA PHE A 195 5.08 3.17 10.79
C PHE A 195 5.45 2.42 12.07
N GLY A 196 5.82 1.13 11.96
CA GLY A 196 6.38 0.37 13.08
C GLY A 196 7.64 1.01 13.64
N ASP A 197 8.60 1.39 12.77
CA ASP A 197 9.81 2.10 13.14
C ASP A 197 9.55 3.45 13.86
N ALA A 198 8.41 4.08 13.56
CA ALA A 198 7.98 5.34 14.17
C ALA A 198 7.25 5.16 15.51
N GLY A 199 6.97 3.92 15.93
CA GLY A 199 6.37 3.62 17.23
C GLY A 199 4.93 3.11 17.17
N ALA A 200 4.41 2.71 15.99
CA ALA A 200 3.15 1.97 15.93
C ALA A 200 3.31 0.61 16.60
N SER A 201 2.36 0.24 17.47
CA SER A 201 2.36 -1.04 18.19
C SER A 201 2.08 -2.24 17.29
N ALA A 202 1.32 -2.01 16.21
CA ALA A 202 1.08 -2.97 15.14
C ALA A 202 0.87 -2.24 13.81
N ILE A 203 1.07 -2.97 12.72
CA ILE A 203 0.94 -2.45 11.36
C ILE A 203 0.18 -3.45 10.50
N TYR A 204 -0.72 -2.93 9.66
CA TYR A 204 -1.55 -3.75 8.77
C TYR A 204 -1.71 -3.10 7.40
N ASP A 205 -1.84 -3.91 6.35
CA ASP A 205 -2.27 -3.42 5.05
C ASP A 205 -3.22 -4.43 4.36
N PHE A 206 -3.73 -4.08 3.19
CA PHE A 206 -4.65 -4.92 2.42
C PHE A 206 -4.06 -6.30 2.05
N VAL A 207 -2.74 -6.50 2.13
CA VAL A 207 -2.11 -7.83 1.97
C VAL A 207 -2.51 -8.73 3.13
N ASP A 208 -2.65 -8.19 4.35
CA ASP A 208 -3.12 -8.94 5.53
C ASP A 208 -4.61 -9.35 5.41
N ALA A 209 -5.33 -8.78 4.44
CA ALA A 209 -6.68 -9.19 4.03
C ALA A 209 -6.68 -10.01 2.72
N GLY A 210 -5.53 -10.53 2.30
CA GLY A 210 -5.41 -11.43 1.15
C GLY A 210 -5.41 -10.76 -0.22
N LEU A 211 -5.15 -9.46 -0.31
CA LEU A 211 -5.11 -8.71 -1.56
C LEU A 211 -3.66 -8.32 -1.92
N PRO A 212 -3.16 -8.63 -3.14
CA PRO A 212 -1.84 -8.18 -3.58
C PRO A 212 -1.83 -6.68 -3.94
N SER A 213 -3.02 -6.15 -4.19
CA SER A 213 -3.33 -4.75 -4.48
C SER A 213 -4.80 -4.54 -4.18
N SER A 214 -5.20 -3.35 -3.80
CA SER A 214 -6.63 -3.00 -3.68
C SER A 214 -7.28 -2.61 -5.02
N ALA A 215 -6.54 -2.71 -6.14
CA ALA A 215 -7.08 -2.57 -7.49
C ALA A 215 -7.81 -3.87 -7.92
N VAL A 216 -8.90 -4.17 -7.25
CA VAL A 216 -9.82 -5.29 -7.48
C VAL A 216 -11.24 -4.74 -7.68
N ASP A 217 -12.19 -5.59 -8.06
CA ASP A 217 -13.60 -5.19 -8.11
C ASP A 217 -14.13 -4.78 -6.73
N GLU A 218 -15.17 -3.94 -6.70
CA GLU A 218 -15.73 -3.40 -5.46
C GLU A 218 -16.23 -4.48 -4.51
N ALA A 219 -16.83 -5.55 -5.01
CA ALA A 219 -17.37 -6.63 -4.18
C ALA A 219 -16.25 -7.33 -3.42
N THR A 220 -15.16 -7.69 -4.12
CA THR A 220 -13.95 -8.27 -3.52
C THR A 220 -13.36 -7.36 -2.45
N TYR A 221 -13.29 -6.04 -2.70
CA TYR A 221 -12.73 -5.11 -1.72
C TYR A 221 -13.66 -4.93 -0.51
N ARG A 222 -14.99 -4.86 -0.71
CA ARG A 222 -15.99 -4.76 0.37
C ARG A 222 -16.03 -5.99 1.28
N GLU A 223 -15.59 -7.15 0.79
CA GLU A 223 -15.39 -8.35 1.61
C GLU A 223 -14.05 -8.31 2.39
N ALA A 224 -12.99 -7.79 1.78
CA ALA A 224 -11.65 -7.79 2.38
C ALA A 224 -11.49 -6.70 3.46
N LEU A 225 -12.07 -5.50 3.28
CA LEU A 225 -11.85 -4.39 4.21
C LEU A 225 -12.39 -4.67 5.62
N PRO A 226 -13.60 -5.25 5.85
CA PRO A 226 -14.04 -5.63 7.20
C PRO A 226 -13.10 -6.60 7.90
N TYR A 227 -12.50 -7.53 7.16
CA TYR A 227 -11.49 -8.43 7.70
C TYR A 227 -10.26 -7.65 8.21
N LEU A 228 -9.73 -6.73 7.41
CA LEU A 228 -8.62 -5.86 7.80
C LEU A 228 -8.95 -5.02 9.03
N LEU A 229 -10.13 -4.39 9.04
CA LEU A 229 -10.59 -3.57 10.17
C LEU A 229 -10.76 -4.40 11.46
N SER A 230 -11.20 -5.66 11.34
CA SER A 230 -11.31 -6.58 12.47
C SER A 230 -9.93 -6.98 13.01
N LEU A 231 -8.93 -7.18 12.16
CA LEU A 231 -7.54 -7.41 12.60
C LEU A 231 -7.03 -6.22 13.42
N ILE A 232 -7.25 -5.00 12.92
CA ILE A 232 -6.85 -3.76 13.60
C ILE A 232 -7.56 -3.63 14.95
N ALA A 233 -8.87 -3.90 15.00
CA ALA A 233 -9.68 -3.76 16.22
C ALA A 233 -9.24 -4.73 17.33
N ARG A 234 -8.68 -5.90 17.00
CA ARG A 234 -8.17 -6.89 17.98
C ARG A 234 -7.04 -6.35 18.84
N ASP A 235 -6.23 -5.43 18.31
CA ASP A 235 -5.12 -4.82 19.04
C ASP A 235 -5.58 -3.70 19.98
N LYS A 236 -6.87 -3.34 19.94
CA LYS A 236 -7.50 -2.31 20.78
C LYS A 236 -6.69 -1.01 20.82
N PRO A 237 -6.35 -0.42 19.66
CA PRO A 237 -5.61 0.83 19.65
C PRO A 237 -6.47 2.01 20.12
N ASP A 238 -5.81 3.03 20.66
CA ASP A 238 -6.45 4.32 20.96
C ASP A 238 -6.76 5.09 19.67
N VAL A 239 -5.92 4.90 18.64
CA VAL A 239 -6.05 5.58 17.35
C VAL A 239 -5.40 4.76 16.23
N VAL A 240 -5.99 4.84 15.03
CA VAL A 240 -5.43 4.29 13.80
C VAL A 240 -4.93 5.41 12.91
N VAL A 241 -3.68 5.33 12.48
CA VAL A 241 -3.14 6.17 11.40
C VAL A 241 -3.29 5.41 10.09
N ALA A 242 -4.29 5.77 9.30
CA ALA A 242 -4.68 5.05 8.10
C ALA A 242 -4.26 5.78 6.82
N GLU A 243 -3.43 5.15 6.00
CA GLU A 243 -3.12 5.62 4.65
C GLU A 243 -4.13 5.05 3.65
N ALA A 244 -4.89 5.92 2.96
CA ALA A 244 -5.57 5.56 1.73
C ALA A 244 -4.61 5.85 0.56
N GLY A 245 -3.91 4.81 0.12
CA GLY A 245 -2.87 4.89 -0.90
C GLY A 245 -3.41 5.34 -2.25
N ALA A 246 -2.53 5.96 -3.07
CA ALA A 246 -2.84 6.67 -4.30
C ALA A 246 -3.87 7.81 -4.05
N SER A 247 -4.70 8.13 -5.03
CA SER A 247 -5.82 9.07 -4.89
C SER A 247 -7.13 8.31 -4.70
N PRO A 248 -8.12 8.85 -3.97
CA PRO A 248 -9.44 8.20 -3.87
C PRO A 248 -10.17 8.03 -5.21
N LEU A 249 -9.75 8.72 -6.27
CA LEU A 249 -10.31 8.58 -7.63
C LEU A 249 -9.55 7.57 -8.49
N GLU A 250 -8.37 7.12 -8.07
CA GLU A 250 -7.67 6.04 -8.75
C GLU A 250 -8.36 4.70 -8.43
N PRO A 251 -8.28 3.69 -9.32
CA PRO A 251 -9.05 2.45 -9.20
C PRO A 251 -8.49 1.50 -8.13
N TYR A 252 -8.27 2.02 -6.93
CA TYR A 252 -7.79 1.29 -5.74
C TYR A 252 -8.84 1.20 -4.63
N ASN A 253 -10.11 1.45 -4.94
CA ASN A 253 -11.21 1.42 -3.97
C ASN A 253 -11.09 2.43 -2.81
N GLY A 254 -10.33 3.51 -3.01
CA GLY A 254 -10.15 4.55 -1.98
C GLY A 254 -11.44 5.25 -1.57
N ALA A 255 -12.41 5.39 -2.49
CA ALA A 255 -13.73 5.93 -2.17
C ALA A 255 -14.51 5.02 -1.22
N ILE A 256 -14.45 3.69 -1.45
CA ILE A 256 -15.11 2.67 -0.60
C ILE A 256 -14.44 2.63 0.77
N ALA A 257 -13.10 2.59 0.83
CA ALA A 257 -12.39 2.62 2.10
C ALA A 257 -12.83 3.82 2.95
N LYS A 258 -12.85 5.02 2.35
CA LYS A 258 -13.25 6.26 3.01
C LYS A 258 -14.74 6.26 3.43
N GLU A 259 -15.62 5.65 2.65
CA GLU A 259 -17.04 5.48 3.00
C GLU A 259 -17.19 4.63 4.26
N MET A 260 -16.53 3.47 4.30
CA MET A 260 -16.68 2.48 5.37
C MET A 260 -16.12 2.94 6.72
N ILE A 261 -15.09 3.81 6.73
CA ILE A 261 -14.51 4.34 7.98
C ILE A 261 -14.97 5.78 8.29
N ARG A 262 -15.91 6.33 7.53
CA ARG A 262 -16.26 7.76 7.55
C ARG A 262 -16.57 8.32 8.93
N ASP A 263 -17.34 7.59 9.72
CA ASP A 263 -17.84 8.06 11.01
C ASP A 263 -16.76 8.03 12.11
N HIS A 264 -15.65 7.34 11.84
CA HIS A 264 -14.51 7.20 12.75
C HIS A 264 -13.38 8.18 12.43
N VAL A 265 -13.40 8.86 11.26
CA VAL A 265 -12.35 9.79 10.86
C VAL A 265 -12.44 11.08 11.67
N LYS A 266 -11.44 11.30 12.53
CA LYS A 266 -11.30 12.49 13.38
C LYS A 266 -10.42 13.57 12.76
N PHE A 267 -9.47 13.19 11.89
CA PHE A 267 -8.57 14.12 11.22
C PHE A 267 -8.23 13.62 9.82
N LYS A 268 -8.17 14.55 8.85
CA LYS A 268 -7.86 14.26 7.45
C LYS A 268 -6.64 15.05 7.01
N LEU A 269 -5.56 14.36 6.67
CA LEU A 269 -4.38 14.92 6.05
C LEU A 269 -4.43 14.69 4.54
N LEU A 270 -4.24 15.76 3.76
CA LEU A 270 -4.00 15.69 2.33
C LEU A 270 -2.51 15.88 2.03
N CYS A 271 -1.88 14.87 1.46
CA CYS A 271 -0.55 14.99 0.87
C CYS A 271 -0.67 15.27 -0.63
N ALA A 272 -0.26 16.45 -1.06
CA ALA A 272 -0.33 16.87 -2.45
C ALA A 272 1.07 17.09 -3.05
N GLN A 273 1.20 16.89 -4.36
CA GLN A 273 2.45 17.10 -5.10
C GLN A 273 2.79 18.61 -5.19
N ASP A 274 1.77 19.44 -5.41
CA ASP A 274 1.89 20.89 -5.57
C ASP A 274 0.63 21.60 -5.09
N PRO A 275 0.68 22.95 -4.89
CA PRO A 275 -0.46 23.72 -4.40
C PRO A 275 -1.71 23.72 -5.30
N TYR A 276 -1.57 23.57 -6.61
CA TYR A 276 -2.72 23.54 -7.54
C TYR A 276 -3.47 22.21 -7.45
N ALA A 277 -2.75 21.10 -7.18
CA ALA A 277 -3.36 19.79 -6.92
C ALA A 277 -4.29 19.82 -5.70
N VAL A 278 -4.01 20.67 -4.70
CA VAL A 278 -4.89 20.87 -3.53
C VAL A 278 -6.27 21.40 -3.97
N VAL A 279 -6.29 22.42 -4.83
CA VAL A 279 -7.53 22.98 -5.37
C VAL A 279 -8.29 21.94 -6.21
N GLY A 280 -7.56 21.14 -7.01
CA GLY A 280 -8.13 20.04 -7.78
C GLY A 280 -8.86 19.02 -6.89
N VAL A 281 -8.26 18.66 -5.75
CA VAL A 281 -8.88 17.76 -4.77
C VAL A 281 -10.12 18.37 -4.13
N GLN A 282 -10.07 19.65 -3.73
CA GLN A 282 -11.25 20.33 -3.18
C GLN A 282 -12.42 20.35 -4.17
N THR A 283 -12.12 20.63 -5.44
CA THR A 283 -13.12 20.66 -6.51
C THR A 283 -13.70 19.28 -6.78
N ALA A 284 -12.85 18.25 -6.89
CA ALA A 284 -13.27 16.90 -7.22
C ALA A 284 -14.10 16.21 -6.11
N PHE A 285 -13.79 16.51 -4.84
CA PHE A 285 -14.43 15.81 -3.70
C PHE A 285 -15.44 16.67 -2.95
N GLN A 286 -15.51 17.98 -3.21
CA GLN A 286 -16.36 18.94 -2.49
C GLN A 286 -16.22 18.84 -0.95
N ARG A 287 -15.05 18.46 -0.49
CA ARG A 287 -14.69 18.26 0.93
C ARG A 287 -13.26 18.74 1.15
N SER A 288 -13.04 19.39 2.28
CA SER A 288 -11.73 19.89 2.65
C SER A 288 -11.02 18.91 3.62
N PRO A 289 -9.70 18.73 3.50
CA PRO A 289 -8.88 18.16 4.54
C PRO A 289 -8.73 19.16 5.70
N ASP A 290 -8.27 18.66 6.85
CA ASP A 290 -7.96 19.48 8.02
C ASP A 290 -6.57 20.09 7.93
N LEU A 291 -5.68 19.46 7.15
CA LEU A 291 -4.30 19.89 6.93
C LEU A 291 -3.80 19.44 5.56
N VAL A 292 -2.95 20.26 4.94
CA VAL A 292 -2.19 19.94 3.73
C VAL A 292 -0.72 19.73 4.08
N ALA A 293 -0.10 18.70 3.51
CA ALA A 293 1.32 18.40 3.59
C ALA A 293 1.88 17.84 2.27
N GLY A 294 3.08 17.27 2.30
CA GLY A 294 3.76 16.73 1.12
C GLY A 294 4.44 17.82 0.29
N GLY A 295 4.66 17.58 -1.00
CA GLY A 295 5.34 18.51 -1.91
C GLY A 295 4.74 19.91 -1.92
N ALA A 296 3.42 20.01 -1.80
CA ALA A 296 2.66 21.27 -1.74
C ALA A 296 2.98 22.14 -0.52
N ALA A 297 3.68 21.62 0.49
CA ALA A 297 3.99 22.31 1.72
C ALA A 297 5.48 22.24 2.09
N ASN A 298 6.37 22.00 1.15
CA ASN A 298 7.80 21.81 1.42
C ASN A 298 8.58 23.11 1.68
N THR A 299 8.00 24.27 1.34
CA THR A 299 8.62 25.59 1.55
C THR A 299 7.58 26.59 2.02
N ASP A 300 8.02 27.69 2.64
CA ASP A 300 7.13 28.77 3.08
C ASP A 300 6.33 29.38 1.92
N ALA A 301 6.96 29.47 0.75
CA ALA A 301 6.29 29.97 -0.45
C ALA A 301 5.17 29.03 -0.92
N ALA A 302 5.40 27.72 -0.86
CA ALA A 302 4.39 26.72 -1.19
C ALA A 302 3.24 26.74 -0.17
N ILE A 303 3.55 26.80 1.13
CA ILE A 303 2.56 26.94 2.21
C ILE A 303 1.70 28.19 2.03
N ALA A 304 2.34 29.34 1.76
CA ALA A 304 1.63 30.58 1.49
C ALA A 304 0.71 30.48 0.26
N LEU A 305 1.17 29.78 -0.79
CA LEU A 305 0.38 29.57 -2.00
C LEU A 305 -0.81 28.62 -1.76
N VAL A 306 -0.63 27.53 -1.01
CA VAL A 306 -1.74 26.65 -0.58
C VAL A 306 -2.79 27.46 0.15
N LYS A 307 -2.40 28.26 1.14
CA LYS A 307 -3.32 29.10 1.93
C LYS A 307 -4.05 30.11 1.03
N LYS A 308 -3.33 30.75 0.10
CA LYS A 308 -3.91 31.73 -0.84
C LYS A 308 -4.94 31.09 -1.77
N LEU A 309 -4.66 29.90 -2.30
CA LEU A 309 -5.50 29.26 -3.32
C LEU A 309 -6.68 28.50 -2.71
N SER A 310 -6.49 27.84 -1.57
CA SER A 310 -7.45 26.88 -1.00
C SER A 310 -8.07 27.35 0.33
N GLY A 311 -7.46 28.30 1.01
CA GLY A 311 -7.84 28.70 2.38
C GLY A 311 -7.43 27.68 3.46
N LEU A 312 -6.80 26.57 3.11
CA LEU A 312 -6.46 25.48 4.03
C LEU A 312 -5.15 25.73 4.77
N PRO A 313 -5.02 25.23 6.02
CA PRO A 313 -3.73 25.19 6.69
C PRO A 313 -2.80 24.19 5.98
N ALA A 314 -1.52 24.53 5.93
CA ALA A 314 -0.47 23.68 5.40
C ALA A 314 0.76 23.70 6.30
N LEU A 315 1.43 22.55 6.47
CA LEU A 315 2.64 22.40 7.27
C LEU A 315 3.67 21.54 6.54
N ASN A 316 4.93 21.92 6.64
CA ASN A 316 6.03 21.04 6.27
C ASN A 316 6.30 20.05 7.41
N LEU A 317 5.74 18.84 7.32
CA LEU A 317 5.89 17.84 8.37
C LEU A 317 7.31 17.25 8.47
N MET A 318 8.18 17.52 7.48
CA MET A 318 9.60 17.14 7.53
C MET A 318 10.43 18.13 8.34
N ASP A 319 9.88 19.30 8.65
CA ASP A 319 10.51 20.29 9.53
C ASP A 319 10.01 20.09 10.96
N PRO A 320 10.89 19.72 11.91
CA PRO A 320 10.54 19.55 13.33
C PRO A 320 9.89 20.78 13.96
N SER A 321 10.16 21.99 13.47
CA SER A 321 9.55 23.23 13.98
C SER A 321 8.02 23.26 13.84
N SER A 322 7.47 22.49 12.88
CA SER A 322 6.03 22.37 12.64
C SER A 322 5.33 21.37 13.59
N HIS A 323 6.08 20.50 14.26
CA HIS A 323 5.53 19.39 15.02
C HIS A 323 4.67 19.81 16.21
N ALA A 324 5.05 20.89 16.92
CA ALA A 324 4.24 21.41 18.03
C ALA A 324 2.85 21.89 17.55
N GLN A 325 2.76 22.47 16.35
CA GLN A 325 1.49 22.88 15.75
C GLN A 325 0.67 21.66 15.32
N LEU A 326 1.31 20.68 14.70
CA LEU A 326 0.65 19.42 14.33
C LEU A 326 0.10 18.70 15.55
N GLU A 327 0.91 18.55 16.62
CA GLU A 327 0.48 17.94 17.88
C GLU A 327 -0.76 18.61 18.45
N LYS A 328 -0.79 19.95 18.50
CA LYS A 328 -1.97 20.70 18.95
C LYS A 328 -3.22 20.39 18.13
N MET A 329 -3.06 20.24 16.81
CA MET A 329 -4.18 19.87 15.92
C MET A 329 -4.67 18.44 16.17
N LEU A 330 -3.75 17.49 16.37
CA LEU A 330 -4.07 16.09 16.64
C LEU A 330 -4.75 15.93 18.02
N ARG A 331 -4.25 16.58 19.08
CA ARG A 331 -4.89 16.60 20.39
C ARG A 331 -6.32 17.11 20.31
N LYS A 332 -6.54 18.23 19.62
CA LYS A 332 -7.88 18.78 19.43
C LYS A 332 -8.80 17.81 18.68
N ALA A 333 -8.29 17.12 17.67
CA ALA A 333 -9.08 16.18 16.84
C ALA A 333 -9.46 14.91 17.61
N LEU A 334 -8.63 14.50 18.58
CA LEU A 334 -8.81 13.30 19.40
C LEU A 334 -9.42 13.59 20.78
N ASP A 335 -9.78 14.84 21.07
CA ASP A 335 -10.32 15.30 22.38
C ASP A 335 -9.37 15.00 23.57
N LEU A 336 -8.03 15.25 23.37
CA LEU A 336 -6.95 15.02 24.33
C LEU A 336 -6.45 16.31 25.00
#